data_1b3c7117d8d7d6cb9ffbfda684c97fe3
#
_entry.id   1b3c7117d8d7d6cb9ffbfda684c97fe3
#
_cell.length_a   1.000
_cell.length_b   1.000
_cell.length_c   1.000
_cell.angle_alpha   90.00
_cell.angle_beta   90.00
_cell.angle_gamma   90.00
#
_symmetry.space_group_name_H-M   'P 1'
#
loop_
_entity.id
_entity.type
_entity.pdbx_description
1 polymer ?
#
loop_
_entity_poly.entity_id
_entity_poly.type
_entity_poly.pdbx_seq_one_letter_code
_entity_poly.pdbx_strand_id
1 'polypeptide(L)'
;MTTQPPPIGEVRRSFVTVRGVRLHVTEAGPVDGRPVLALHGWPQHHWVYRDLLADPPPGLRIIAPDLPGYGWSGPPPHRWAKEDVASDLIALLDALGLDRVLLVGHDWGGYIGHLVTLRIPERIDGYLVMNMAHPWVQPKVL
;
A
#
# COMPACT_ATOMS: atom_id res chain seq x y z
N MET A 1 4.80 -21.71 10.49
CA MET A 1 4.63 -20.50 9.66
C MET A 1 5.83 -20.37 8.76
N THR A 2 5.65 -20.19 7.47
CA THR A 2 6.73 -19.92 6.53
C THR A 2 7.28 -18.52 6.82
N THR A 3 8.59 -18.42 6.98
CA THR A 3 9.28 -17.16 7.26
C THR A 3 9.38 -16.24 6.04
N GLN A 4 8.96 -16.73 4.88
CA GLN A 4 9.02 -16.01 3.61
C GLN A 4 7.64 -15.99 2.93
N PRO A 5 7.30 -14.88 2.23
CA PRO A 5 6.07 -14.82 1.45
C PRO A 5 6.08 -15.85 0.32
N PRO A 6 4.89 -16.35 -0.08
CA PRO A 6 4.78 -17.25 -1.21
C PRO A 6 5.39 -16.65 -2.49
N PRO A 7 5.89 -17.48 -3.44
CA PRO A 7 6.43 -16.97 -4.69
C PRO A 7 5.33 -16.34 -5.56
N ILE A 8 5.63 -15.19 -6.13
CA ILE A 8 4.84 -14.50 -7.16
C ILE A 8 5.82 -14.21 -8.27
N GLY A 9 5.70 -14.72 -9.48
CA GLY A 9 6.51 -14.39 -10.63
C GLY A 9 7.86 -13.65 -10.37
N GLU A 10 8.25 -12.76 -11.24
CA GLU A 10 9.45 -11.92 -11.08
C GLU A 10 9.14 -10.66 -10.27
N VAL A 11 9.27 -10.73 -8.97
CA VAL A 11 9.06 -9.60 -8.06
C VAL A 11 10.34 -9.26 -7.29
N ARG A 12 10.49 -8.00 -6.95
CA ARG A 12 11.51 -7.50 -6.02
C ARG A 12 10.88 -7.39 -4.64
N ARG A 13 11.58 -7.84 -3.62
CA ARG A 13 11.13 -7.72 -2.22
C ARG A 13 12.17 -6.98 -1.40
N SER A 14 11.71 -6.07 -0.58
CA SER A 14 12.57 -5.30 0.31
C SER A 14 11.89 -5.04 1.64
N PHE A 15 12.68 -4.56 2.59
CA PHE A 15 12.17 -4.01 3.84
C PHE A 15 12.61 -2.55 3.93
N VAL A 16 11.65 -1.68 4.18
CA VAL A 16 11.88 -0.25 4.33
C VAL A 16 11.44 0.16 5.74
N THR A 17 12.33 0.75 6.51
CA THR A 17 11.99 1.23 7.86
C THR A 17 11.62 2.70 7.79
N VAL A 18 10.40 3.03 8.19
CA VAL A 18 9.87 4.40 8.23
C VAL A 18 9.18 4.63 9.56
N ARG A 19 9.40 5.77 10.20
CA ARG A 19 8.75 6.16 11.48
C ARG A 19 8.83 5.05 12.56
N GLY A 20 9.89 4.23 12.53
CA GLY A 20 10.11 3.13 13.48
C GLY A 20 9.37 1.83 13.12
N VAL A 21 8.62 1.76 12.04
CA VAL A 21 8.02 0.52 11.54
C VAL A 21 8.80 -0.03 10.35
N ARG A 22 9.04 -1.34 10.35
CA ARG A 22 9.71 -2.07 9.27
C ARG A 22 8.65 -2.62 8.32
N LEU A 23 8.48 -1.97 7.18
CA LEU A 23 7.51 -2.37 6.14
C LEU A 23 8.14 -3.37 5.17
N HIS A 24 7.44 -4.47 4.91
CA HIS A 24 7.73 -5.36 3.80
C HIS A 24 7.09 -4.77 2.54
N VAL A 25 7.87 -4.67 1.47
CA VAL A 25 7.43 -4.09 0.19
C VAL A 25 7.71 -5.09 -0.92
N THR A 26 6.66 -5.44 -1.69
CA THR A 26 6.77 -6.25 -2.90
C THR A 26 6.53 -5.37 -4.11
N GLU A 27 7.44 -5.45 -5.09
CA GLU A 27 7.38 -4.64 -6.30
C GLU A 27 7.48 -5.49 -7.56
N ALA A 28 6.77 -5.07 -8.61
CA ALA A 28 6.83 -5.66 -9.95
C ALA A 28 6.83 -4.60 -11.04
N GLY A 29 7.24 -4.98 -12.24
CA GLY A 29 7.37 -4.07 -13.37
C GLY A 29 8.69 -3.31 -13.40
N PRO A 30 8.90 -2.44 -14.41
CA PRO A 30 10.14 -1.70 -14.59
C PRO A 30 10.37 -0.71 -13.43
N VAL A 31 11.63 -0.57 -12.99
CA VAL A 31 12.00 0.31 -11.86
C VAL A 31 11.70 1.77 -12.15
N ASP A 32 11.84 2.18 -13.41
CA ASP A 32 11.55 3.51 -13.92
C ASP A 32 10.11 3.66 -14.44
N GLY A 33 9.27 2.63 -14.28
CA GLY A 33 7.87 2.67 -14.65
C GLY A 33 7.07 3.64 -13.77
N ARG A 34 5.88 4.05 -14.28
CA ARG A 34 4.98 4.91 -13.52
C ARG A 34 4.53 4.21 -12.24
N PRO A 35 4.79 4.78 -11.06
CA PRO A 35 4.56 4.09 -9.81
C PRO A 35 3.07 4.01 -9.45
N VAL A 36 2.66 2.82 -9.03
CA VAL A 36 1.32 2.50 -8.51
C VAL A 36 1.49 1.95 -7.10
N LEU A 37 1.04 2.69 -6.10
CA LEU A 37 0.98 2.22 -4.72
C LEU A 37 -0.32 1.44 -4.50
N ALA A 38 -0.21 0.13 -4.23
CA ALA A 38 -1.34 -0.77 -4.07
C ALA A 38 -1.52 -1.19 -2.61
N LEU A 39 -2.59 -0.73 -1.95
CA LEU A 39 -2.85 -0.88 -0.53
C LEU A 39 -3.94 -1.93 -0.27
N HIS A 40 -3.58 -3.00 0.42
CA HIS A 40 -4.49 -4.07 0.81
C HIS A 40 -5.40 -3.68 2.00
N GLY A 41 -6.41 -4.50 2.26
CA GLY A 41 -7.33 -4.34 3.38
C GLY A 41 -7.15 -5.37 4.50
N TRP A 42 -8.12 -5.44 5.39
CA TRP A 42 -8.18 -6.40 6.48
C TRP A 42 -8.90 -7.70 6.02
N PRO A 43 -8.44 -8.87 6.42
CA PRO A 43 -7.19 -9.24 7.12
C PRO A 43 -6.11 -9.71 6.14
N GLN A 44 -5.83 -8.92 5.12
CA GLN A 44 -5.01 -9.27 3.97
C GLN A 44 -3.53 -8.84 4.13
N HIS A 45 -2.78 -8.98 3.04
CA HIS A 45 -1.42 -8.50 2.80
C HIS A 45 -1.20 -8.38 1.28
N HIS A 46 0.01 -8.00 0.82
CA HIS A 46 0.32 -7.79 -0.61
C HIS A 46 -0.14 -8.92 -1.54
N TRP A 47 -0.30 -10.14 -1.05
CA TRP A 47 -0.73 -11.30 -1.84
C TRP A 47 -2.10 -11.12 -2.51
N VAL A 48 -2.95 -10.22 -2.01
CA VAL A 48 -4.23 -9.90 -2.67
C VAL A 48 -4.01 -9.36 -4.08
N TYR A 49 -2.85 -8.74 -4.32
CA TYR A 49 -2.42 -8.20 -5.61
C TYR A 49 -1.51 -9.14 -6.40
N ARG A 50 -1.44 -10.43 -6.07
CA ARG A 50 -0.50 -11.39 -6.68
C ARG A 50 -0.61 -11.47 -8.21
N ASP A 51 -1.83 -11.39 -8.74
CA ASP A 51 -2.05 -11.47 -10.19
C ASP A 51 -1.53 -10.21 -10.89
N LEU A 52 -1.76 -9.04 -10.30
CA LEU A 52 -1.22 -7.76 -10.76
C LEU A 52 0.31 -7.69 -10.63
N LEU A 53 0.87 -8.31 -9.58
CA LEU A 53 2.32 -8.39 -9.37
C LEU A 53 2.98 -9.42 -10.30
N ALA A 54 2.28 -10.50 -10.64
CA ALA A 54 2.79 -11.52 -11.55
C ALA A 54 2.86 -11.06 -13.01
N ASP A 55 1.89 -10.21 -13.42
CA ASP A 55 1.79 -9.68 -14.77
C ASP A 55 1.41 -8.19 -14.72
N PRO A 56 2.36 -7.31 -14.35
CA PRO A 56 2.10 -5.89 -14.26
C PRO A 56 1.82 -5.27 -15.64
N PRO A 57 0.85 -4.36 -15.76
CA PRO A 57 0.60 -3.67 -17.01
C PRO A 57 1.86 -2.96 -17.53
N PRO A 58 2.10 -2.96 -18.85
CA PRO A 58 3.29 -2.36 -19.43
C PRO A 58 3.52 -0.91 -18.97
N GLY A 59 4.74 -0.60 -18.57
CA GLY A 59 5.14 0.75 -18.15
C GLY A 59 4.71 1.13 -16.72
N LEU A 60 4.03 0.24 -15.99
CA LEU A 60 3.68 0.46 -14.59
C LEU A 60 4.66 -0.27 -13.65
N ARG A 61 5.05 0.42 -12.57
CA ARG A 61 5.77 -0.13 -11.43
C ARG A 61 4.78 -0.31 -10.28
N ILE A 62 4.40 -1.55 -10.01
CA ILE A 62 3.47 -1.88 -8.92
C ILE A 62 4.26 -1.97 -7.62
N ILE A 63 3.82 -1.29 -6.58
CA ILE A 63 4.43 -1.24 -5.26
C ILE A 63 3.36 -1.63 -4.26
N ALA A 64 3.46 -2.82 -3.70
CA ALA A 64 2.49 -3.38 -2.77
C ALA A 64 3.14 -3.61 -1.40
N PRO A 65 3.07 -2.64 -0.48
CA PRO A 65 3.52 -2.83 0.88
C PRO A 65 2.53 -3.70 1.67
N ASP A 66 3.04 -4.47 2.61
CA ASP A 66 2.22 -4.97 3.70
C ASP A 66 2.04 -3.82 4.71
N LEU A 67 0.79 -3.53 5.08
CA LEU A 67 0.49 -2.49 6.07
C LEU A 67 1.11 -2.85 7.44
N PRO A 68 1.40 -1.86 8.31
CA PRO A 68 1.98 -2.11 9.63
C PRO A 68 1.25 -3.20 10.41
N GLY A 69 1.98 -4.23 10.85
CA GLY A 69 1.43 -5.37 11.60
C GLY A 69 0.72 -6.43 10.76
N TYR A 70 0.71 -6.30 9.42
CA TYR A 70 0.18 -7.29 8.50
C TYR A 70 1.28 -7.97 7.70
N GLY A 71 0.99 -9.16 7.20
CA GLY A 71 1.90 -9.93 6.36
C GLY A 71 3.28 -10.10 6.99
N TRP A 72 4.29 -9.56 6.36
CA TRP A 72 5.69 -9.59 6.81
C TRP A 72 6.19 -8.25 7.35
N SER A 73 5.32 -7.24 7.43
CA SER A 73 5.62 -5.97 8.08
C SER A 73 5.64 -6.12 9.59
N GLY A 74 6.55 -5.40 10.24
CA GLY A 74 6.62 -5.33 11.69
C GLY A 74 5.42 -4.59 12.30
N PRO A 75 5.18 -4.81 13.60
CA PRO A 75 4.19 -4.03 14.32
C PRO A 75 4.65 -2.57 14.42
N PRO A 76 3.71 -1.61 14.33
CA PRO A 76 4.08 -0.21 14.52
C PRO A 76 4.44 0.07 15.99
N PRO A 77 5.39 0.98 16.26
CA PRO A 77 5.71 1.42 17.61
C PRO A 77 4.65 2.37 18.20
N HIS A 78 3.75 2.84 17.35
CA HIS A 78 2.64 3.73 17.69
C HIS A 78 1.30 2.96 17.70
N ARG A 79 0.24 3.63 18.14
CA ARG A 79 -1.12 3.06 18.02
C ARG A 79 -1.48 2.85 16.55
N TRP A 80 -2.13 1.72 16.25
CA TRP A 80 -2.63 1.44 14.89
C TRP A 80 -3.90 2.26 14.59
N ALA A 81 -3.72 3.57 14.39
CA ALA A 81 -4.74 4.45 13.86
C ALA A 81 -4.50 4.62 12.33
N LYS A 82 -5.57 4.78 11.55
CA LYS A 82 -5.47 4.93 10.10
C LYS A 82 -4.67 6.18 9.71
N GLU A 83 -4.76 7.20 10.53
CA GLU A 83 -4.02 8.46 10.40
C GLU A 83 -2.50 8.26 10.55
N ASP A 84 -2.09 7.40 11.49
CA ASP A 84 -0.69 7.06 11.69
C ASP A 84 -0.17 6.20 10.54
N VAL A 85 -0.96 5.19 10.11
CA VAL A 85 -0.60 4.36 8.95
C VAL A 85 -0.50 5.20 7.67
N ALA A 86 -1.38 6.18 7.48
CA ALA A 86 -1.26 7.12 6.36
C ALA A 86 0.05 7.92 6.42
N SER A 87 0.50 8.31 7.61
CA SER A 87 1.79 8.98 7.80
C SER A 87 2.97 8.04 7.49
N ASP A 88 2.87 6.75 7.85
CA ASP A 88 3.87 5.74 7.52
C ASP A 88 3.98 5.54 6.00
N LEU A 89 2.85 5.53 5.29
CA LEU A 89 2.84 5.38 3.83
C LEU A 89 3.39 6.63 3.12
N ILE A 90 3.12 7.84 3.61
CA ILE A 90 3.74 9.06 3.09
C ILE A 90 5.26 8.99 3.27
N ALA A 91 5.73 8.59 4.45
CA ALA A 91 7.15 8.40 4.71
C ALA A 91 7.76 7.26 3.85
N LEU A 92 6.97 6.23 3.49
CA LEU A 92 7.41 5.20 2.54
C LEU A 92 7.62 5.78 1.15
N LEU A 93 6.71 6.63 0.66
CA LEU A 93 6.91 7.32 -0.63
C LEU A 93 8.20 8.12 -0.64
N ASP A 94 8.48 8.86 0.44
CA ASP A 94 9.71 9.65 0.58
C ASP A 94 10.95 8.74 0.58
N ALA A 95 10.93 7.64 1.34
CA ALA A 95 12.04 6.68 1.41
C ALA A 95 12.31 5.97 0.09
N LEU A 96 11.28 5.77 -0.75
CA LEU A 96 11.40 5.19 -2.09
C LEU A 96 11.72 6.23 -3.18
N GLY A 97 11.81 7.52 -2.83
CA GLY A 97 12.08 8.61 -3.78
C GLY A 97 10.94 8.82 -4.79
N LEU A 98 9.70 8.60 -4.38
CA LEU A 98 8.53 8.69 -5.24
C LEU A 98 7.81 10.02 -5.04
N ASP A 99 8.00 10.95 -5.97
CA ASP A 99 7.36 12.27 -5.90
C ASP A 99 5.85 12.21 -6.15
N ARG A 100 5.43 11.38 -7.11
CA ARG A 100 4.03 11.23 -7.52
C ARG A 100 3.71 9.75 -7.76
N VAL A 101 2.47 9.34 -7.43
CA VAL A 101 2.00 7.95 -7.61
C VAL A 101 0.55 7.90 -8.08
N LEU A 102 0.21 6.82 -8.79
CA LEU A 102 -1.16 6.32 -8.83
C LEU A 102 -1.42 5.52 -7.55
N LEU A 103 -2.60 5.65 -7.00
CA LEU A 103 -2.99 4.96 -5.77
C LEU A 103 -4.12 3.96 -6.05
N VAL A 104 -3.97 2.75 -5.56
CA VAL A 104 -5.02 1.71 -5.57
C VAL A 104 -5.24 1.27 -4.13
N GLY A 105 -6.47 1.26 -3.67
CA GLY A 105 -6.79 0.88 -2.30
C GLY A 105 -8.03 0.00 -2.22
N HIS A 106 -7.95 -1.03 -1.39
CA HIS A 106 -9.04 -1.95 -1.10
C HIS A 106 -9.32 -1.98 0.40
N ASP A 107 -10.59 -1.92 0.82
CA ASP A 107 -11.05 -1.98 2.21
C ASP A 107 -10.31 -0.94 3.09
N TRP A 108 -9.59 -1.34 4.16
CA TRP A 108 -8.78 -0.41 4.97
C TRP A 108 -7.70 0.31 4.16
N GLY A 109 -7.10 -0.36 3.17
CA GLY A 109 -6.16 0.29 2.25
C GLY A 109 -6.81 1.41 1.44
N GLY A 110 -8.09 1.26 1.10
CA GLY A 110 -8.90 2.32 0.49
C GLY A 110 -9.11 3.50 1.45
N TYR A 111 -9.48 3.24 2.70
CA TYR A 111 -9.66 4.31 3.69
C TYR A 111 -8.34 5.07 3.96
N ILE A 112 -7.25 4.34 4.18
CA ILE A 112 -5.93 4.92 4.41
C ILE A 112 -5.46 5.70 3.18
N GLY A 113 -5.65 5.16 1.98
CA GLY A 113 -5.35 5.84 0.72
C GLY A 113 -6.11 7.15 0.54
N HIS A 114 -7.35 7.21 1.02
CA HIS A 114 -8.13 8.45 1.05
C HIS A 114 -7.48 9.50 1.96
N LEU A 115 -7.02 9.11 3.16
CA LEU A 115 -6.30 10.01 4.06
C LEU A 115 -4.97 10.49 3.46
N VAL A 116 -4.23 9.61 2.77
CA VAL A 116 -3.01 9.99 2.03
C VAL A 116 -3.35 11.02 0.96
N THR A 117 -4.39 10.78 0.14
CA THR A 117 -4.81 11.70 -0.92
C THR A 117 -5.20 13.08 -0.38
N LEU A 118 -5.87 13.14 0.77
CA LEU A 118 -6.23 14.41 1.40
C LEU A 118 -5.02 15.21 1.92
N ARG A 119 -3.96 14.51 2.36
CA ARG A 119 -2.78 15.15 2.96
C ARG A 119 -1.76 15.62 1.94
N ILE A 120 -1.63 14.89 0.82
CA ILE A 120 -0.64 15.16 -0.24
C ILE A 120 -1.30 15.06 -1.64
N PRO A 121 -2.39 15.82 -1.90
CA PRO A 121 -3.14 15.70 -3.16
C PRO A 121 -2.29 15.96 -4.40
N GLU A 122 -1.27 16.81 -4.30
CA GLU A 122 -0.33 17.13 -5.38
C GLU A 122 0.55 15.96 -5.79
N ARG A 123 0.68 14.94 -4.93
CA ARG A 123 1.48 13.72 -5.18
C ARG A 123 0.64 12.54 -5.69
N ILE A 124 -0.67 12.69 -5.80
CA ILE A 124 -1.58 11.62 -6.23
C ILE A 124 -2.10 11.92 -7.63
N ASP A 125 -1.60 11.19 -8.62
CA ASP A 125 -1.99 11.34 -10.03
C ASP A 125 -3.36 10.76 -10.36
N GLY A 126 -3.85 9.87 -9.52
CA GLY A 126 -5.15 9.24 -9.64
C GLY A 126 -5.35 8.23 -8.51
N TYR A 127 -6.61 8.00 -8.15
CA TYR A 127 -6.95 7.11 -7.05
C TYR A 127 -8.10 6.17 -7.45
N LEU A 128 -7.81 4.87 -7.47
CA LEU A 128 -8.80 3.80 -7.61
C LEU A 128 -9.09 3.20 -6.23
N VAL A 129 -10.33 3.28 -5.78
CA VAL A 129 -10.75 2.72 -4.50
C VAL A 129 -11.79 1.62 -4.71
N MET A 130 -11.65 0.52 -3.98
CA MET A 130 -12.53 -0.63 -4.06
C MET A 130 -13.01 -1.05 -2.67
N ASN A 131 -14.31 -1.33 -2.55
CA ASN A 131 -14.94 -1.96 -1.38
C ASN A 131 -14.58 -1.29 -0.03
N MET A 132 -14.55 0.03 -0.01
CA MET A 132 -14.24 0.84 1.16
C MET A 132 -15.53 1.47 1.72
N ALA A 133 -15.64 1.51 3.05
CA ALA A 133 -16.62 2.38 3.70
C ALA A 133 -16.15 3.84 3.57
N HIS A 134 -16.93 4.68 2.87
CA HIS A 134 -16.57 6.08 2.69
C HIS A 134 -16.59 6.83 4.04
N PRO A 135 -15.54 7.59 4.39
CA PRO A 135 -15.38 8.20 5.72
C PRO A 135 -16.56 9.09 6.16
N TRP A 136 -17.23 9.70 5.21
CA TRP A 136 -18.35 10.63 5.47
C TRP A 136 -19.74 10.06 5.14
N VAL A 137 -19.84 8.81 4.71
CA VAL A 137 -21.11 8.13 4.49
C VAL A 137 -21.35 7.15 5.61
N GLN A 138 -22.24 7.48 6.53
CA GLN A 138 -22.71 6.50 7.50
C GLN A 138 -23.62 5.50 6.78
N PRO A 139 -23.32 4.19 6.82
CA PRO A 139 -24.25 3.21 6.29
C PRO A 139 -25.57 3.33 7.06
N LYS A 140 -26.66 3.57 6.34
CA LYS A 140 -27.98 3.42 6.96
C LYS A 140 -28.12 1.94 7.32
N VAL A 141 -28.15 1.67 8.61
CA VAL A 141 -28.54 0.32 9.09
C VAL A 141 -29.98 0.12 8.66
N LEU A 142 -30.18 -0.79 7.69
CA LEU A 142 -31.51 -1.26 7.28
C LEU A 142 -32.09 -2.18 8.34
#